data_bd301591671c9d44ebac090aee7c3d94
#
_entry.id   bd301591671c9d44ebac090aee7c3d94
#
_cell.length_a   1.000
_cell.length_b   1.000
_cell.length_c   1.000
_cell.angle_alpha   90.00
_cell.angle_beta   90.00
_cell.angle_gamma   90.00
#
_symmetry.space_group_name_H-M   'P 1'
#
loop_
_entity.id
_entity.type
_entity.pdbx_description
1 polymer ?
#
loop_
_entity_poly.entity_id
_entity_poly.type
_entity_poly.pdbx_seq_one_letter_code
_entity_poly.pdbx_strand_id
1 'polypeptide(L)'
;MPSGNSGEGPLTPGLVFEMLQARQRTAALKAAIDLDVFRAVGEGPGDVASIARHCSASERGIRILCDFLTIYGVLAKEGGCYRHTPTSAGFLDPRSPSCLASIAQFLSNPAMRDPYDHLAEIVRTGRTILPGDGSVEPENPIWVQFAETMAPMMAPMVGPLGKVVLEGRAGPMRVLDIAAGHGLFGIEIAKQNPQAHVTGLDWAPVLRVALDNARKAGVQERYDMLPGSAFEVDFGSPYDAVLLTNFLHHFDIPTCVGLLKKVHAALQPGGRTATLEFVPNEDRISPPMPAAFSMTMLTSTAAGDAYTLSELTTMHNEAGFAGVTAHPIPMSPHTVVMGRA
;
A
#
# COMPACT_ATOMS: atom_id res chain seq x y z
N MET A 1 -17.16 -5.84 2.60
CA MET A 1 -16.81 -7.28 2.63
C MET A 1 -17.85 -8.03 1.85
N PRO A 2 -17.54 -8.76 0.78
CA PRO A 2 -18.46 -9.73 0.26
C PRO A 2 -18.57 -10.85 1.31
N SER A 3 -19.75 -11.01 1.91
CA SER A 3 -20.09 -12.19 2.70
C SER A 3 -19.91 -13.40 1.81
N GLY A 4 -19.13 -14.38 2.28
CA GLY A 4 -18.97 -15.67 1.59
C GLY A 4 -20.34 -16.26 1.29
N ASN A 5 -20.73 -16.25 0.03
CA ASN A 5 -21.98 -16.80 -0.44
C ASN A 5 -21.75 -18.30 -0.66
N SER A 6 -22.04 -19.10 0.36
CA SER A 6 -22.30 -20.53 0.18
C SER A 6 -23.49 -20.65 -0.78
N GLY A 7 -23.28 -21.30 -1.94
CA GLY A 7 -24.14 -21.34 -3.13
C GLY A 7 -25.56 -21.87 -3.00
N GLU A 8 -26.35 -21.43 -2.03
CA GLU A 8 -27.74 -21.88 -1.79
C GLU A 8 -28.81 -20.80 -2.04
N GLY A 9 -28.45 -19.67 -2.62
CA GLY A 9 -29.41 -18.63 -3.03
C GLY A 9 -30.01 -18.92 -4.42
N PRO A 10 -31.19 -18.33 -4.75
CA PRO A 10 -31.75 -18.48 -6.11
C PRO A 10 -30.77 -17.96 -7.15
N LEU A 11 -30.64 -18.66 -8.27
CA LEU A 11 -29.77 -18.27 -9.40
C LEU A 11 -30.20 -16.89 -9.92
N THR A 12 -29.33 -15.88 -9.77
CA THR A 12 -29.57 -14.52 -10.24
C THR A 12 -28.33 -13.98 -10.95
N PRO A 13 -28.48 -13.11 -11.96
CA PRO A 13 -27.35 -12.49 -12.65
C PRO A 13 -26.70 -11.33 -11.86
N GLY A 14 -27.13 -11.08 -10.61
CA GLY A 14 -26.72 -9.94 -9.79
C GLY A 14 -25.22 -9.76 -9.68
N LEU A 15 -24.50 -10.81 -9.30
CA LEU A 15 -23.03 -10.78 -9.16
C LEU A 15 -22.34 -10.39 -10.48
N VAL A 16 -22.82 -10.92 -11.61
CA VAL A 16 -22.25 -10.60 -12.95
C VAL A 16 -22.42 -9.12 -13.25
N PHE A 17 -23.62 -8.57 -13.01
CA PHE A 17 -23.87 -7.14 -13.23
C PHE A 17 -23.05 -6.27 -12.25
N GLU A 18 -22.89 -6.67 -11.00
CA GLU A 18 -22.05 -5.95 -10.04
C GLU A 18 -20.59 -5.86 -10.51
N MET A 19 -20.03 -6.98 -11.01
CA MET A 19 -18.67 -7.00 -11.54
C MET A 19 -18.53 -6.13 -12.80
N LEU A 20 -19.48 -6.23 -13.75
CA LEU A 20 -19.46 -5.41 -14.98
C LEU A 20 -19.59 -3.91 -14.68
N GLN A 21 -20.31 -3.52 -13.63
CA GLN A 21 -20.52 -2.12 -13.24
C GLN A 21 -19.47 -1.59 -12.27
N ALA A 22 -18.53 -2.41 -11.80
CA ALA A 22 -17.51 -1.99 -10.82
C ALA A 22 -16.70 -0.77 -11.31
N ARG A 23 -16.40 -0.69 -12.62
CA ARG A 23 -15.70 0.45 -13.22
C ARG A 23 -16.43 1.78 -13.00
N GLN A 24 -17.78 1.79 -13.05
CA GLN A 24 -18.57 3.01 -12.80
C GLN A 24 -18.39 3.50 -11.37
N ARG A 25 -18.36 2.59 -10.38
CA ARG A 25 -18.19 2.94 -8.96
C ARG A 25 -16.83 3.58 -8.71
N THR A 26 -15.77 3.00 -9.26
CA THR A 26 -14.42 3.54 -9.14
C THR A 26 -14.30 4.91 -9.81
N ALA A 27 -14.85 5.05 -11.03
CA ALA A 27 -14.82 6.31 -11.76
C ALA A 27 -15.62 7.42 -11.05
N ALA A 28 -16.79 7.09 -10.50
CA ALA A 28 -17.60 8.04 -9.75
C ALA A 28 -16.90 8.52 -8.47
N LEU A 29 -16.30 7.61 -7.70
CA LEU A 29 -15.55 7.96 -6.50
C LEU A 29 -14.35 8.87 -6.84
N LYS A 30 -13.59 8.49 -7.87
CA LYS A 30 -12.46 9.30 -8.33
C LYS A 30 -12.91 10.70 -8.77
N ALA A 31 -13.97 10.79 -9.59
CA ALA A 31 -14.48 12.08 -10.04
C ALA A 31 -14.93 12.97 -8.87
N ALA A 32 -15.55 12.40 -7.84
CA ALA A 32 -15.95 13.16 -6.66
C ALA A 32 -14.74 13.67 -5.86
N ILE A 33 -13.66 12.90 -5.79
CA ILE A 33 -12.40 13.32 -5.17
C ILE A 33 -11.75 14.44 -6.00
N ASP A 34 -11.61 14.26 -7.30
CA ASP A 34 -10.99 15.23 -8.20
C ASP A 34 -11.73 16.59 -8.23
N LEU A 35 -13.05 16.54 -8.09
CA LEU A 35 -13.92 17.74 -8.07
C LEU A 35 -14.08 18.35 -6.67
N ASP A 36 -13.42 17.79 -5.65
CA ASP A 36 -13.53 18.23 -4.23
C ASP A 36 -14.96 18.23 -3.68
N VAL A 37 -15.80 17.29 -4.15
CA VAL A 37 -17.22 17.15 -3.74
C VAL A 37 -17.34 16.91 -2.24
N PHE A 38 -16.45 16.11 -1.65
CA PHE A 38 -16.52 15.78 -0.22
C PHE A 38 -16.26 16.99 0.65
N ARG A 39 -15.36 17.91 0.28
CA ARG A 39 -15.21 19.19 0.98
C ARG A 39 -16.49 20.05 0.83
N ALA A 40 -17.00 20.16 -0.39
CA ALA A 40 -18.20 20.95 -0.67
C ALA A 40 -19.43 20.50 0.15
N VAL A 41 -19.58 19.16 0.31
CA VAL A 41 -20.64 18.58 1.16
C VAL A 41 -20.41 18.87 2.63
N GLY A 42 -19.15 18.87 3.10
CA GLY A 42 -18.81 19.11 4.50
C GLY A 42 -18.83 20.56 4.95
N GLU A 43 -18.59 21.51 4.05
CA GLU A 43 -18.49 22.95 4.36
C GLU A 43 -19.76 23.76 4.00
N GLY A 44 -20.58 23.23 3.10
CA GLY A 44 -21.72 23.94 2.55
C GLY A 44 -23.08 23.41 3.03
N PRO A 45 -24.16 23.99 2.54
CA PRO A 45 -25.54 23.56 2.84
C PRO A 45 -25.86 22.19 2.22
N GLY A 46 -25.05 21.68 1.28
CA GLY A 46 -25.19 20.36 0.68
C GLY A 46 -26.23 20.28 -0.44
N ASP A 47 -26.83 21.38 -0.86
CA ASP A 47 -27.70 21.40 -2.02
C ASP A 47 -26.89 21.35 -3.33
N VAL A 48 -27.54 20.93 -4.41
CA VAL A 48 -26.90 20.75 -5.72
C VAL A 48 -26.20 22.00 -6.22
N ALA A 49 -26.85 23.17 -6.09
CA ALA A 49 -26.36 24.41 -6.63
C ALA A 49 -25.09 24.89 -5.89
N SER A 50 -25.05 24.72 -4.56
CA SER A 50 -23.88 25.06 -3.74
C SER A 50 -22.69 24.17 -4.06
N ILE A 51 -22.89 22.84 -4.16
CA ILE A 51 -21.84 21.89 -4.52
C ILE A 51 -21.33 22.16 -5.95
N ALA A 52 -22.24 22.34 -6.90
CA ALA A 52 -21.87 22.63 -8.30
C ALA A 52 -21.03 23.89 -8.44
N ARG A 53 -21.36 24.94 -7.67
CA ARG A 53 -20.59 26.18 -7.66
C ARG A 53 -19.20 25.97 -7.06
N HIS A 54 -19.09 25.26 -5.93
CA HIS A 54 -17.80 24.94 -5.31
C HIS A 54 -16.90 24.13 -6.27
N CYS A 55 -17.47 23.11 -6.90
CA CYS A 55 -16.76 22.22 -7.84
C CYS A 55 -16.55 22.82 -9.22
N SER A 56 -17.04 24.04 -9.52
CA SER A 56 -17.04 24.62 -10.87
C SER A 56 -17.63 23.67 -11.92
N ALA A 57 -18.70 22.98 -11.57
CA ALA A 57 -19.31 21.92 -12.36
C ALA A 57 -20.80 22.19 -12.63
N SER A 58 -21.41 21.44 -13.58
CA SER A 58 -22.82 21.58 -13.88
C SER A 58 -23.71 20.98 -12.75
N GLU A 59 -24.81 21.63 -12.43
CA GLU A 59 -25.77 21.10 -11.44
C GLU A 59 -26.30 19.72 -11.82
N ARG A 60 -26.54 19.48 -13.14
CA ARG A 60 -26.96 18.17 -13.64
C ARG A 60 -25.91 17.09 -13.35
N GLY A 61 -24.61 17.39 -13.58
CA GLY A 61 -23.50 16.46 -13.33
C GLY A 61 -23.36 16.17 -11.85
N ILE A 62 -23.31 17.20 -11.01
CA ILE A 62 -23.20 17.05 -9.54
C ILE A 62 -24.39 16.27 -8.99
N ARG A 63 -25.62 16.59 -9.38
CA ARG A 63 -26.77 15.82 -8.93
C ARG A 63 -26.65 14.33 -9.25
N ILE A 64 -26.33 13.99 -10.50
CA ILE A 64 -26.21 12.59 -10.94
C ILE A 64 -25.09 11.89 -10.17
N LEU A 65 -23.92 12.54 -10.01
CA LEU A 65 -22.77 12.00 -9.31
C LEU A 65 -23.09 11.76 -7.82
N CYS A 66 -23.66 12.74 -7.14
CA CYS A 66 -23.99 12.63 -5.72
C CYS A 66 -25.15 11.64 -5.47
N ASP A 67 -26.15 11.58 -6.35
CA ASP A 67 -27.20 10.54 -6.30
C ASP A 67 -26.59 9.15 -6.45
N PHE A 68 -25.66 8.95 -7.39
CA PHE A 68 -24.97 7.69 -7.57
C PHE A 68 -24.16 7.29 -6.32
N LEU A 69 -23.40 8.22 -5.74
CA LEU A 69 -22.64 7.97 -4.51
C LEU A 69 -23.57 7.69 -3.30
N THR A 70 -24.76 8.25 -3.30
CA THR A 70 -25.77 7.98 -2.27
C THR A 70 -26.34 6.56 -2.39
N ILE A 71 -26.61 6.09 -3.63
CA ILE A 71 -27.05 4.69 -3.89
C ILE A 71 -26.06 3.67 -3.32
N TYR A 72 -24.76 3.98 -3.37
CA TYR A 72 -23.69 3.10 -2.84
C TYR A 72 -23.29 3.43 -1.39
N GLY A 73 -24.04 4.27 -0.67
CA GLY A 73 -23.80 4.54 0.75
C GLY A 73 -22.57 5.39 1.05
N VAL A 74 -21.96 6.01 0.03
CA VAL A 74 -20.83 6.93 0.21
C VAL A 74 -21.33 8.29 0.72
N LEU A 75 -22.46 8.76 0.22
CA LEU A 75 -23.16 9.95 0.71
C LEU A 75 -24.54 9.55 1.24
N ALA A 76 -25.17 10.44 2.01
CA ALA A 76 -26.58 10.40 2.38
C ALA A 76 -27.30 11.58 1.73
N LYS A 77 -28.63 11.46 1.52
CA LYS A 77 -29.47 12.53 0.96
C LYS A 77 -30.70 12.76 1.85
N GLU A 78 -30.85 13.96 2.37
CA GLU A 78 -31.94 14.37 3.23
C GLU A 78 -32.48 15.74 2.82
N GLY A 79 -33.79 15.89 2.66
CA GLY A 79 -34.41 17.16 2.31
C GLY A 79 -33.90 17.79 1.03
N GLY A 80 -33.41 16.97 0.07
CA GLY A 80 -32.81 17.45 -1.17
C GLY A 80 -31.32 17.83 -1.05
N CYS A 81 -30.74 17.78 0.13
CA CYS A 81 -29.33 18.07 0.41
C CYS A 81 -28.52 16.78 0.62
N TYR A 82 -27.26 16.79 0.17
CA TYR A 82 -26.32 15.70 0.42
C TYR A 82 -25.56 15.93 1.73
N ARG A 83 -25.24 14.83 2.39
CA ARG A 83 -24.53 14.79 3.68
C ARG A 83 -23.46 13.72 3.64
N HIS A 84 -22.43 13.87 4.44
CA HIS A 84 -21.51 12.78 4.71
C HIS A 84 -22.19 11.62 5.44
N THR A 85 -21.84 10.40 5.07
CA THR A 85 -21.95 9.24 5.95
C THR A 85 -20.76 9.21 6.93
N PRO A 86 -20.80 8.43 8.02
CA PRO A 86 -19.63 8.27 8.89
C PRO A 86 -18.38 7.83 8.11
N THR A 87 -18.53 6.98 7.10
CA THR A 87 -17.42 6.52 6.23
C THR A 87 -16.83 7.66 5.42
N SER A 88 -17.64 8.43 4.70
CA SER A 88 -17.11 9.54 3.91
C SER A 88 -16.59 10.70 4.75
N ALA A 89 -17.20 10.98 5.90
CA ALA A 89 -16.70 11.98 6.85
C ALA A 89 -15.31 11.59 7.39
N GLY A 90 -15.11 10.31 7.70
CA GLY A 90 -13.83 9.82 8.22
C GLY A 90 -12.74 9.69 7.17
N PHE A 91 -13.09 9.17 5.98
CA PHE A 91 -12.06 8.71 5.02
C PHE A 91 -12.01 9.47 3.70
N LEU A 92 -12.97 10.35 3.41
CA LEU A 92 -13.02 11.07 2.14
C LEU A 92 -13.09 12.60 2.30
N ASP A 93 -13.49 13.10 3.47
CA ASP A 93 -13.41 14.52 3.77
C ASP A 93 -11.94 14.93 3.95
N PRO A 94 -11.40 15.85 3.13
CA PRO A 94 -9.98 16.26 3.22
C PRO A 94 -9.61 16.94 4.54
N ARG A 95 -10.58 17.33 5.38
CA ARG A 95 -10.37 17.87 6.73
C ARG A 95 -10.15 16.78 7.78
N SER A 96 -10.50 15.53 7.45
CA SER A 96 -10.29 14.40 8.35
C SER A 96 -8.81 14.00 8.41
N PRO A 97 -8.24 13.79 9.61
CA PRO A 97 -6.87 13.27 9.74
C PRO A 97 -6.69 11.85 9.20
N SER A 98 -7.81 11.13 8.99
CA SER A 98 -7.81 9.78 8.42
C SER A 98 -8.21 9.76 6.95
N CYS A 99 -8.16 10.90 6.25
CA CYS A 99 -8.56 10.99 4.85
C CYS A 99 -7.67 10.12 3.96
N LEU A 100 -8.30 9.28 3.15
CA LEU A 100 -7.65 8.36 2.20
C LEU A 100 -7.75 8.83 0.73
N ALA A 101 -8.27 10.03 0.48
CA ALA A 101 -8.54 10.50 -0.88
C ALA A 101 -7.28 10.56 -1.77
N SER A 102 -6.09 10.82 -1.19
CA SER A 102 -4.83 10.84 -1.93
C SER A 102 -4.50 9.50 -2.60
N ILE A 103 -4.94 8.38 -2.03
CA ILE A 103 -4.74 7.03 -2.57
C ILE A 103 -5.33 6.89 -3.98
N ALA A 104 -6.45 7.58 -4.25
CA ALA A 104 -7.08 7.57 -5.56
C ALA A 104 -6.16 8.10 -6.67
N GLN A 105 -5.21 8.97 -6.36
CA GLN A 105 -4.24 9.49 -7.33
C GLN A 105 -3.30 8.39 -7.81
N PHE A 106 -2.73 7.61 -6.87
CA PHE A 106 -1.86 6.48 -7.21
C PHE A 106 -2.62 5.37 -7.94
N LEU A 107 -3.75 4.91 -7.38
CA LEU A 107 -4.54 3.82 -7.98
C LEU A 107 -5.15 4.17 -9.35
N SER A 108 -5.27 5.46 -9.67
CA SER A 108 -5.75 5.92 -10.97
C SER A 108 -4.63 6.32 -11.93
N ASN A 109 -3.36 6.18 -11.53
CA ASN A 109 -2.23 6.39 -12.43
C ASN A 109 -2.39 5.47 -13.66
N PRO A 110 -2.15 5.94 -14.89
CA PRO A 110 -2.24 5.10 -16.08
C PRO A 110 -1.46 3.79 -15.98
N ALA A 111 -0.25 3.79 -15.41
CA ALA A 111 0.54 2.58 -15.24
C ALA A 111 -0.12 1.54 -14.29
N MET A 112 -0.98 1.99 -13.35
CA MET A 112 -1.73 1.09 -12.47
C MET A 112 -3.09 0.70 -13.03
N ARG A 113 -3.70 1.55 -13.86
CA ARG A 113 -5.07 1.38 -14.35
C ARG A 113 -5.14 0.70 -15.71
N ASP A 114 -4.32 1.16 -16.69
CA ASP A 114 -4.45 0.78 -18.10
C ASP A 114 -4.17 -0.72 -18.35
N PRO A 115 -3.25 -1.41 -17.61
CA PRO A 115 -3.07 -2.84 -17.77
C PRO A 115 -4.34 -3.68 -17.59
N TYR A 116 -5.30 -3.23 -16.77
CA TYR A 116 -6.56 -3.94 -16.59
C TYR A 116 -7.44 -3.99 -17.86
N ASP A 117 -7.31 -3.02 -18.75
CA ASP A 117 -8.01 -3.04 -20.06
C ASP A 117 -7.40 -4.11 -21.00
N HIS A 118 -6.18 -4.58 -20.72
CA HIS A 118 -5.45 -5.62 -21.46
C HIS A 118 -5.33 -6.95 -20.70
N LEU A 119 -6.12 -7.15 -19.65
CA LEU A 119 -5.96 -8.28 -18.74
C LEU A 119 -5.98 -9.64 -19.44
N ALA A 120 -6.78 -9.82 -20.49
CA ALA A 120 -6.82 -11.07 -21.26
C ALA A 120 -5.47 -11.39 -21.93
N GLU A 121 -4.73 -10.40 -22.40
CA GLU A 121 -3.38 -10.56 -22.95
C GLU A 121 -2.38 -10.88 -21.83
N ILE A 122 -2.43 -10.13 -20.75
CA ILE A 122 -1.59 -10.33 -19.57
C ILE A 122 -1.74 -11.74 -19.02
N VAL A 123 -2.97 -12.26 -18.91
CA VAL A 123 -3.23 -13.64 -18.46
C VAL A 123 -2.66 -14.68 -19.44
N ARG A 124 -2.73 -14.44 -20.75
CA ARG A 124 -2.15 -15.37 -21.75
C ARG A 124 -0.62 -15.42 -21.69
N THR A 125 0.01 -14.30 -21.42
CA THR A 125 1.48 -14.18 -21.41
C THR A 125 2.09 -14.42 -20.04
N GLY A 126 1.30 -14.29 -18.96
CA GLY A 126 1.75 -14.34 -17.58
C GLY A 126 2.61 -13.13 -17.18
N ARG A 127 2.58 -12.03 -17.95
CA ARG A 127 3.42 -10.83 -17.73
C ARG A 127 2.64 -9.56 -17.97
N THR A 128 3.03 -8.49 -17.28
CA THR A 128 2.50 -7.15 -17.54
C THR A 128 2.76 -6.71 -18.99
N ILE A 129 1.91 -5.81 -19.49
CA ILE A 129 2.13 -5.11 -20.78
C ILE A 129 2.98 -3.85 -20.62
N LEU A 130 3.31 -3.46 -19.39
CA LEU A 130 4.19 -2.32 -19.14
C LEU A 130 5.59 -2.61 -19.69
N PRO A 131 6.32 -1.61 -20.17
CA PRO A 131 7.68 -1.79 -20.68
C PRO A 131 8.62 -2.40 -19.63
N GLY A 132 9.63 -3.15 -20.11
CA GLY A 132 10.69 -3.71 -19.28
C GLY A 132 10.17 -4.62 -18.17
N ASP A 133 10.53 -4.32 -16.94
CA ASP A 133 10.08 -5.04 -15.74
C ASP A 133 8.83 -4.43 -15.08
N GLY A 134 8.12 -3.56 -15.81
CA GLY A 134 6.88 -2.96 -15.35
C GLY A 134 7.09 -1.83 -14.34
N SER A 135 6.37 -1.87 -13.21
CA SER A 135 6.49 -0.84 -12.18
C SER A 135 7.84 -0.81 -11.49
N VAL A 136 8.63 -1.90 -11.54
CA VAL A 136 9.95 -2.02 -10.88
C VAL A 136 11.12 -1.55 -11.75
N GLU A 137 10.85 -1.00 -12.93
CA GLU A 137 11.87 -0.33 -13.73
C GLU A 137 12.66 0.69 -12.88
N PRO A 138 13.99 0.78 -13.06
CA PRO A 138 14.82 1.71 -12.32
C PRO A 138 14.34 3.14 -12.39
N GLU A 139 14.34 3.83 -11.23
CA GLU A 139 13.94 5.25 -11.12
C GLU A 139 12.53 5.57 -11.62
N ASN A 140 11.61 4.59 -11.66
CA ASN A 140 10.25 4.81 -12.14
C ASN A 140 9.56 5.89 -11.28
N PRO A 141 9.08 7.00 -11.89
CA PRO A 141 8.50 8.13 -11.15
C PRO A 141 7.22 7.78 -10.38
N ILE A 142 6.60 6.64 -10.67
CA ILE A 142 5.42 6.16 -9.93
C ILE A 142 5.72 5.97 -8.44
N TRP A 143 6.96 5.67 -8.06
CA TRP A 143 7.35 5.47 -6.66
C TRP A 143 7.42 6.77 -5.87
N VAL A 144 7.71 7.90 -6.52
CA VAL A 144 7.57 9.23 -5.89
C VAL A 144 6.09 9.48 -5.58
N GLN A 145 5.21 9.25 -6.56
CA GLN A 145 3.76 9.39 -6.35
C GLN A 145 3.25 8.44 -5.24
N PHE A 146 3.74 7.19 -5.21
CA PHE A 146 3.43 6.25 -4.13
C PHE A 146 3.83 6.82 -2.76
N ALA A 147 5.07 7.28 -2.62
CA ALA A 147 5.57 7.83 -1.36
C ALA A 147 4.78 9.07 -0.89
N GLU A 148 4.33 9.91 -1.82
CA GLU A 148 3.55 11.12 -1.52
C GLU A 148 2.10 10.81 -1.14
N THR A 149 1.47 9.78 -1.75
CA THR A 149 0.01 9.61 -1.69
C THR A 149 -0.46 8.41 -0.88
N MET A 150 0.40 7.38 -0.68
CA MET A 150 0.00 6.13 -0.04
C MET A 150 0.27 6.06 1.47
N ALA A 151 0.94 7.05 2.04
CA ALA A 151 1.20 7.13 3.47
C ALA A 151 -0.05 6.94 4.36
N PRO A 152 -1.24 7.51 4.06
CA PRO A 152 -2.43 7.29 4.87
C PRO A 152 -2.89 5.83 4.91
N MET A 153 -2.72 5.08 3.82
CA MET A 153 -3.04 3.65 3.77
C MET A 153 -2.10 2.82 4.65
N MET A 154 -0.82 3.20 4.71
CA MET A 154 0.21 2.49 5.47
C MET A 154 0.20 2.83 6.97
N ALA A 155 -0.29 4.01 7.35
CA ALA A 155 -0.24 4.52 8.72
C ALA A 155 -0.73 3.53 9.81
N PRO A 156 -1.83 2.76 9.63
CA PRO A 156 -2.27 1.80 10.64
C PRO A 156 -1.29 0.67 10.93
N MET A 157 -0.38 0.36 10.00
CA MET A 157 0.58 -0.75 10.10
C MET A 157 1.90 -0.34 10.74
N VAL A 158 2.20 0.95 10.72
CA VAL A 158 3.50 1.51 11.09
C VAL A 158 3.82 1.23 12.57
N GLY A 159 2.91 1.57 13.48
CA GLY A 159 3.10 1.34 14.92
C GLY A 159 3.21 -0.13 15.30
N PRO A 160 2.30 -1.01 14.84
CA PRO A 160 2.41 -2.45 15.07
C PRO A 160 3.71 -3.07 14.55
N LEU A 161 4.16 -2.74 13.33
CA LEU A 161 5.44 -3.21 12.80
C LEU A 161 6.61 -2.76 13.70
N GLY A 162 6.65 -1.49 14.12
CA GLY A 162 7.68 -0.98 15.01
C GLY A 162 7.76 -1.78 16.31
N LYS A 163 6.62 -2.13 16.93
CA LYS A 163 6.56 -2.96 18.14
C LYS A 163 7.15 -4.35 17.91
N VAL A 164 6.80 -5.01 16.80
CA VAL A 164 7.32 -6.35 16.45
C VAL A 164 8.84 -6.29 16.24
N VAL A 165 9.34 -5.29 15.52
CA VAL A 165 10.76 -5.13 15.23
C VAL A 165 11.56 -4.82 16.51
N LEU A 166 11.01 -4.07 17.44
CA LEU A 166 11.68 -3.67 18.68
C LEU A 166 11.49 -4.66 19.83
N GLU A 167 10.67 -5.69 19.67
CA GLU A 167 10.40 -6.67 20.73
C GLU A 167 11.68 -7.29 21.28
N GLY A 168 11.88 -7.20 22.61
CA GLY A 168 13.07 -7.70 23.28
C GLY A 168 14.37 -6.95 22.96
N ARG A 169 14.29 -5.77 22.36
CA ARG A 169 15.43 -4.91 22.02
C ARG A 169 15.37 -3.59 22.77
N ALA A 170 16.49 -3.21 23.36
CA ALA A 170 16.70 -1.92 23.99
C ALA A 170 18.12 -1.41 23.67
N GLY A 171 18.31 -0.09 23.72
CA GLY A 171 19.61 0.53 23.47
C GLY A 171 19.83 0.92 21.99
N PRO A 172 21.10 1.23 21.64
CA PRO A 172 21.45 1.63 20.29
C PRO A 172 21.11 0.55 19.25
N MET A 173 20.59 0.98 18.10
CA MET A 173 20.15 0.07 17.05
C MET A 173 20.37 0.72 15.68
N ARG A 174 20.95 -0.01 14.74
CA ARG A 174 21.07 0.38 13.33
C ARG A 174 20.04 -0.37 12.51
N VAL A 175 19.23 0.36 11.78
CA VAL A 175 18.13 -0.19 10.96
C VAL A 175 18.33 0.22 9.51
N LEU A 176 18.24 -0.74 8.59
CA LEU A 176 18.14 -0.47 7.17
C LEU A 176 16.68 -0.65 6.73
N ASP A 177 16.13 0.36 6.09
CA ASP A 177 14.77 0.36 5.53
C ASP A 177 14.87 0.30 4.01
N ILE A 178 14.75 -0.91 3.43
CA ILE A 178 14.90 -1.17 2.00
C ILE A 178 13.57 -0.86 1.30
N ALA A 179 13.65 -0.15 0.17
CA ALA A 179 12.50 0.42 -0.54
C ALA A 179 11.66 1.27 0.42
N ALA A 180 12.33 2.22 1.07
CA ALA A 180 11.78 2.99 2.19
C ALA A 180 10.51 3.78 1.82
N GLY A 181 10.32 4.13 0.54
CA GLY A 181 9.16 4.84 0.05
C GLY A 181 8.94 6.15 0.79
N HIS A 182 7.83 6.27 1.50
CA HIS A 182 7.53 7.42 2.37
C HIS A 182 8.34 7.47 3.68
N GLY A 183 9.14 6.46 4.00
CA GLY A 183 10.00 6.36 5.19
C GLY A 183 9.29 6.09 6.52
N LEU A 184 7.96 5.98 6.55
CA LEU A 184 7.20 5.94 7.81
C LEU A 184 7.56 4.75 8.71
N PHE A 185 7.92 3.60 8.14
CA PHE A 185 8.27 2.42 8.93
C PHE A 185 9.59 2.61 9.69
N GLY A 186 10.65 3.05 9.01
CA GLY A 186 11.92 3.40 9.67
C GLY A 186 11.77 4.58 10.63
N ILE A 187 11.03 5.62 10.25
CA ILE A 187 10.72 6.77 11.11
C ILE A 187 10.06 6.33 12.41
N GLU A 188 9.10 5.42 12.36
CA GLU A 188 8.43 4.93 13.56
C GLU A 188 9.36 4.17 14.50
N ILE A 189 10.28 3.37 13.94
CA ILE A 189 11.31 2.73 14.76
C ILE A 189 12.17 3.77 15.46
N ALA A 190 12.60 4.82 14.75
CA ALA A 190 13.37 5.92 15.33
C ALA A 190 12.58 6.71 16.40
N LYS A 191 11.24 6.77 16.31
CA LYS A 191 10.37 7.38 17.33
C LYS A 191 10.21 6.48 18.56
N GLN A 192 9.96 5.19 18.36
CA GLN A 192 9.76 4.23 19.46
C GLN A 192 11.07 3.92 20.19
N ASN A 193 12.22 3.96 19.48
CA ASN A 193 13.54 3.81 20.06
C ASN A 193 14.40 5.07 19.81
N PRO A 194 14.54 5.97 20.78
CA PRO A 194 15.34 7.20 20.61
C PRO A 194 16.82 6.98 20.31
N GLN A 195 17.35 5.78 20.51
CA GLN A 195 18.74 5.40 20.21
C GLN A 195 18.88 4.67 18.87
N ALA A 196 17.78 4.44 18.15
CA ALA A 196 17.83 3.84 16.82
C ALA A 196 18.27 4.88 15.77
N HIS A 197 19.14 4.43 14.87
CA HIS A 197 19.56 5.16 13.68
C HIS A 197 19.11 4.38 12.43
N VAL A 198 18.41 5.05 11.53
CA VAL A 198 17.78 4.44 10.36
C VAL A 198 18.48 4.89 9.09
N THR A 199 18.77 3.96 8.20
CA THR A 199 19.21 4.24 6.84
C THR A 199 18.08 3.84 5.89
N GLY A 200 17.45 4.79 5.23
CA GLY A 200 16.47 4.54 4.17
C GLY A 200 17.18 4.30 2.84
N LEU A 201 16.88 3.19 2.18
CA LEU A 201 17.37 2.85 0.86
C LEU A 201 16.22 2.90 -0.15
N ASP A 202 16.35 3.73 -1.17
CA ASP A 202 15.40 3.88 -2.28
C ASP A 202 16.03 4.75 -3.38
N TRP A 203 15.27 5.01 -4.45
CA TRP A 203 15.67 6.00 -5.44
C TRP A 203 15.77 7.41 -4.84
N ALA A 204 16.77 8.19 -5.26
CA ALA A 204 17.04 9.53 -4.69
C ALA A 204 15.82 10.48 -4.67
N PRO A 205 14.95 10.51 -5.70
CA PRO A 205 13.71 11.30 -5.63
C PRO A 205 12.73 10.83 -4.56
N VAL A 206 12.61 9.53 -4.34
CA VAL A 206 11.73 8.91 -3.33
C VAL A 206 12.25 9.23 -1.93
N LEU A 207 13.56 9.08 -1.70
CA LEU A 207 14.19 9.38 -0.40
C LEU A 207 14.02 10.84 0.04
N ARG A 208 13.83 11.78 -0.88
CA ARG A 208 13.49 13.17 -0.52
C ARG A 208 12.16 13.24 0.22
N VAL A 209 11.15 12.47 -0.22
CA VAL A 209 9.86 12.39 0.47
C VAL A 209 10.02 11.77 1.86
N ALA A 210 10.80 10.69 1.98
CA ALA A 210 11.10 10.06 3.26
C ALA A 210 11.81 11.03 4.23
N LEU A 211 12.81 11.77 3.76
CA LEU A 211 13.53 12.75 4.57
C LEU A 211 12.64 13.90 5.04
N ASP A 212 11.74 14.40 4.18
CA ASP A 212 10.76 15.41 4.56
C ASP A 212 9.80 14.91 5.64
N ASN A 213 9.40 13.64 5.56
CA ASN A 213 8.59 12.99 6.60
C ASN A 213 9.40 12.79 7.90
N ALA A 214 10.69 12.44 7.82
CA ALA A 214 11.57 12.35 8.98
C ALA A 214 11.76 13.71 9.68
N ARG A 215 11.87 14.81 8.92
CA ARG A 215 11.90 16.17 9.45
C ARG A 215 10.60 16.53 10.18
N LYS A 216 9.44 16.27 9.56
CA LYS A 216 8.12 16.48 10.18
C LYS A 216 7.95 15.68 11.47
N ALA A 217 8.55 14.50 11.54
CA ALA A 217 8.53 13.63 12.71
C ALA A 217 9.59 13.97 13.77
N GLY A 218 10.52 14.91 13.49
CA GLY A 218 11.59 15.31 14.41
C GLY A 218 12.70 14.28 14.60
N VAL A 219 12.91 13.39 13.61
CA VAL A 219 13.92 12.30 13.68
C VAL A 219 15.01 12.41 12.59
N GLN A 220 15.06 13.51 11.84
CA GLN A 220 15.97 13.68 10.70
C GLN A 220 17.46 13.49 11.05
N GLU A 221 17.89 13.81 12.28
CA GLU A 221 19.27 13.64 12.74
C GLU A 221 19.67 12.15 12.93
N ARG A 222 18.70 11.26 12.84
CA ARG A 222 18.85 9.81 12.99
C ARG A 222 18.26 9.06 11.78
N TYR A 223 18.17 9.76 10.63
CA TYR A 223 17.65 9.19 9.39
C TYR A 223 18.58 9.55 8.23
N ASP A 224 19.36 8.57 7.77
CA ASP A 224 20.24 8.69 6.63
C ASP A 224 19.58 8.21 5.33
N MET A 225 20.10 8.69 4.20
CA MET A 225 19.66 8.26 2.87
C MET A 225 20.77 7.45 2.20
N LEU A 226 20.42 6.29 1.65
CA LEU A 226 21.27 5.46 0.79
C LEU A 226 20.60 5.34 -0.59
N PRO A 227 20.88 6.25 -1.54
CA PRO A 227 20.20 6.23 -2.83
C PRO A 227 20.73 5.11 -3.74
N GLY A 228 19.81 4.42 -4.43
CA GLY A 228 20.12 3.45 -5.47
C GLY A 228 19.28 2.18 -5.40
N SER A 229 19.65 1.20 -6.25
CA SER A 229 18.99 -0.09 -6.31
C SER A 229 19.36 -0.99 -5.14
N ALA A 230 18.36 -1.61 -4.48
CA ALA A 230 18.60 -2.59 -3.43
C ALA A 230 19.43 -3.81 -3.90
N PHE A 231 19.44 -4.06 -5.20
CA PHE A 231 20.20 -5.15 -5.79
C PHE A 231 21.68 -4.80 -6.04
N GLU A 232 22.00 -3.52 -6.23
CA GLU A 232 23.32 -3.05 -6.68
C GLU A 232 24.13 -2.40 -5.56
N VAL A 233 23.52 -1.49 -4.76
CA VAL A 233 24.27 -0.73 -3.75
C VAL A 233 24.81 -1.63 -2.64
N ASP A 234 25.99 -1.31 -2.15
CA ASP A 234 26.50 -1.91 -0.92
C ASP A 234 25.69 -1.37 0.27
N PHE A 235 25.08 -2.26 1.04
CA PHE A 235 24.31 -1.88 2.22
C PHE A 235 25.19 -1.35 3.36
N GLY A 236 26.49 -1.61 3.29
CA GLY A 236 27.34 -1.50 4.47
C GLY A 236 26.95 -2.56 5.52
N SER A 237 27.59 -2.54 6.65
CA SER A 237 27.30 -3.46 7.77
C SER A 237 27.88 -2.91 9.07
N PRO A 238 27.51 -3.44 10.23
CA PRO A 238 26.38 -4.35 10.48
C PRO A 238 25.09 -3.61 10.82
N TYR A 239 23.95 -4.23 10.53
CA TYR A 239 22.61 -3.78 10.97
C TYR A 239 22.03 -4.72 12.02
N ASP A 240 21.23 -4.16 12.95
CA ASP A 240 20.45 -4.90 13.95
C ASP A 240 19.13 -5.41 13.37
N ALA A 241 18.55 -4.64 12.46
CA ALA A 241 17.34 -5.00 11.74
C ALA A 241 17.37 -4.46 10.30
N VAL A 242 16.74 -5.21 9.40
CA VAL A 242 16.47 -4.79 8.03
C VAL A 242 14.97 -4.91 7.77
N LEU A 243 14.37 -3.84 7.26
CA LEU A 243 12.97 -3.79 6.86
C LEU A 243 12.86 -4.02 5.35
N LEU A 244 11.88 -4.82 4.95
CA LEU A 244 11.46 -5.07 3.57
C LEU A 244 9.94 -4.92 3.54
N THR A 245 9.45 -3.68 3.38
CA THR A 245 8.03 -3.39 3.52
C THR A 245 7.38 -3.23 2.14
N ASN A 246 6.45 -4.13 1.80
CA ASN A 246 5.77 -4.14 0.50
C ASN A 246 6.76 -4.17 -0.68
N PHE A 247 7.73 -5.07 -0.63
CA PHE A 247 8.82 -5.06 -1.61
C PHE A 247 9.04 -6.42 -2.29
N LEU A 248 9.04 -7.55 -1.54
CA LEU A 248 9.31 -8.86 -2.12
C LEU A 248 8.27 -9.29 -3.15
N HIS A 249 7.03 -8.89 -2.97
CA HIS A 249 5.95 -9.22 -3.89
C HIS A 249 6.14 -8.72 -5.33
N HIS A 250 7.08 -7.81 -5.57
CA HIS A 250 7.37 -7.31 -6.92
C HIS A 250 8.22 -8.27 -7.78
N PHE A 251 8.89 -9.24 -7.18
CA PHE A 251 9.91 -10.08 -7.82
C PHE A 251 9.56 -11.56 -7.71
N ASP A 252 10.17 -12.39 -8.56
CA ASP A 252 10.08 -13.83 -8.45
C ASP A 252 10.84 -14.39 -7.23
N ILE A 253 10.56 -15.65 -6.88
CA ILE A 253 11.18 -16.30 -5.72
C ILE A 253 12.70 -16.32 -5.78
N PRO A 254 13.37 -16.67 -6.92
CA PRO A 254 14.83 -16.65 -7.00
C PRO A 254 15.43 -15.27 -6.72
N THR A 255 14.83 -14.21 -7.26
CA THR A 255 15.25 -12.82 -7.03
C THR A 255 15.07 -12.43 -5.56
N CYS A 256 13.94 -12.77 -4.95
CA CYS A 256 13.69 -12.56 -3.52
C CYS A 256 14.74 -13.27 -2.64
N VAL A 257 15.06 -14.52 -2.93
CA VAL A 257 16.10 -15.29 -2.21
C VAL A 257 17.48 -14.64 -2.36
N GLY A 258 17.82 -14.17 -3.57
CA GLY A 258 19.06 -13.44 -3.81
C GLY A 258 19.16 -12.17 -2.96
N LEU A 259 18.11 -11.37 -2.90
CA LEU A 259 18.04 -10.18 -2.07
C LEU A 259 18.11 -10.52 -0.58
N LEU A 260 17.37 -11.52 -0.13
CA LEU A 260 17.38 -11.95 1.27
C LEU A 260 18.75 -12.46 1.71
N LYS A 261 19.53 -13.13 0.85
CA LYS A 261 20.94 -13.50 1.11
C LYS A 261 21.81 -12.27 1.32
N LYS A 262 21.63 -11.23 0.50
CA LYS A 262 22.34 -9.96 0.65
C LYS A 262 21.95 -9.26 1.97
N VAL A 263 20.69 -9.29 2.33
CA VAL A 263 20.19 -8.79 3.61
C VAL A 263 20.76 -9.55 4.80
N HIS A 264 20.80 -10.89 4.72
CA HIS A 264 21.39 -11.73 5.76
C HIS A 264 22.89 -11.39 6.00
N ALA A 265 23.65 -11.19 4.92
CA ALA A 265 25.06 -10.81 5.01
C ALA A 265 25.31 -9.41 5.62
N ALA A 266 24.31 -8.51 5.54
CA ALA A 266 24.39 -7.17 6.12
C ALA A 266 23.95 -7.11 7.58
N LEU A 267 23.36 -8.17 8.11
CA LEU A 267 22.94 -8.23 9.51
C LEU A 267 24.10 -8.67 10.42
N GLN A 268 24.11 -8.13 11.63
CA GLN A 268 24.99 -8.66 12.68
C GLN A 268 24.46 -10.02 13.21
N PRO A 269 25.28 -10.85 13.85
CA PRO A 269 24.83 -12.08 14.49
C PRO A 269 23.65 -11.81 15.46
N GLY A 270 22.53 -12.52 15.27
CA GLY A 270 21.30 -12.31 16.00
C GLY A 270 20.49 -11.08 15.55
N GLY A 271 20.89 -10.45 14.44
CA GLY A 271 20.07 -9.45 13.75
C GLY A 271 18.79 -10.07 13.18
N ARG A 272 17.87 -9.23 12.74
CA ARG A 272 16.57 -9.70 12.23
C ARG A 272 16.16 -8.98 10.95
N THR A 273 15.44 -9.67 10.08
CA THR A 273 14.67 -9.04 9.01
C THR A 273 13.21 -8.97 9.39
N ALA A 274 12.52 -7.92 8.93
CA ALA A 274 11.08 -7.75 9.04
C ALA A 274 10.51 -7.46 7.65
N THR A 275 9.83 -8.45 7.09
CA THR A 275 9.16 -8.36 5.78
C THR A 275 7.68 -8.13 6.01
N LEU A 276 7.13 -7.00 5.52
CA LEU A 276 5.71 -6.68 5.62
C LEU A 276 5.06 -6.92 4.25
N GLU A 277 4.15 -7.89 4.17
CA GLU A 277 3.57 -8.33 2.90
C GLU A 277 2.07 -8.64 3.00
N PHE A 278 1.40 -8.66 1.84
CA PHE A 278 0.11 -9.29 1.67
C PHE A 278 0.32 -10.81 1.64
N VAL A 279 -0.09 -11.49 2.70
CA VAL A 279 0.16 -12.93 2.85
C VAL A 279 -1.15 -13.70 2.76
N PRO A 280 -1.49 -14.30 1.60
CA PRO A 280 -2.64 -15.20 1.48
C PRO A 280 -2.39 -16.52 2.19
N ASN A 281 -3.48 -17.24 2.48
CA ASN A 281 -3.42 -18.62 2.89
C ASN A 281 -2.97 -19.52 1.72
N GLU A 282 -2.64 -20.78 2.01
CA GLU A 282 -2.17 -21.76 1.02
C GLU A 282 -3.21 -22.08 -0.08
N ASP A 283 -4.47 -21.76 0.16
CA ASP A 283 -5.56 -21.87 -0.83
C ASP A 283 -5.53 -20.77 -1.90
N ARG A 284 -4.74 -19.68 -1.70
CA ARG A 284 -4.59 -18.50 -2.57
C ARG A 284 -5.89 -17.74 -2.89
N ILE A 285 -6.95 -18.00 -2.12
CA ILE A 285 -8.23 -17.30 -2.25
C ILE A 285 -8.69 -16.64 -0.95
N SER A 286 -8.03 -16.97 0.16
CA SER A 286 -8.33 -16.39 1.48
C SER A 286 -7.08 -15.89 2.20
N PRO A 287 -7.17 -14.88 3.09
CA PRO A 287 -8.26 -13.90 3.13
C PRO A 287 -8.39 -13.14 1.78
N PRO A 288 -9.58 -12.66 1.40
CA PRO A 288 -9.80 -12.14 0.03
C PRO A 288 -8.85 -11.02 -0.39
N MET A 289 -8.53 -10.08 0.51
CA MET A 289 -7.72 -8.91 0.14
C MET A 289 -6.25 -9.27 -0.12
N PRO A 290 -5.52 -9.99 0.75
CA PRO A 290 -4.18 -10.48 0.42
C PRO A 290 -4.14 -11.36 -0.82
N ALA A 291 -5.09 -12.28 -0.98
CA ALA A 291 -5.12 -13.18 -2.12
C ALA A 291 -5.37 -12.44 -3.46
N ALA A 292 -6.28 -11.46 -3.45
CA ALA A 292 -6.57 -10.67 -4.65
C ALA A 292 -5.39 -9.76 -5.08
N PHE A 293 -4.42 -9.52 -4.20
CA PHE A 293 -3.27 -8.67 -4.50
C PHE A 293 -2.37 -9.26 -5.60
N SER A 294 -2.35 -10.59 -5.78
CA SER A 294 -1.69 -11.26 -6.91
C SER A 294 -2.13 -10.70 -8.27
N MET A 295 -3.40 -10.31 -8.41
CA MET A 295 -3.89 -9.68 -9.64
C MET A 295 -3.21 -8.32 -9.90
N THR A 296 -2.92 -7.55 -8.86
CA THR A 296 -2.18 -6.29 -8.97
C THR A 296 -0.74 -6.57 -9.40
N MET A 297 -0.10 -7.57 -8.85
CA MET A 297 1.26 -7.96 -9.23
C MET A 297 1.34 -8.45 -10.68
N LEU A 298 0.41 -9.29 -11.09
CA LEU A 298 0.32 -9.77 -12.47
C LEU A 298 0.18 -8.62 -13.49
N THR A 299 -0.57 -7.57 -13.14
CA THR A 299 -0.80 -6.43 -14.04
C THR A 299 0.32 -5.40 -14.02
N SER A 300 1.11 -5.31 -12.97
CA SER A 300 2.08 -4.22 -12.77
C SER A 300 3.55 -4.67 -12.80
N THR A 301 3.85 -5.97 -12.69
CA THR A 301 5.23 -6.50 -12.62
C THR A 301 5.47 -7.59 -13.65
N ALA A 302 6.75 -7.91 -13.89
CA ALA A 302 7.14 -8.98 -14.80
C ALA A 302 6.89 -10.38 -14.23
N ALA A 303 7.02 -10.57 -12.89
CA ALA A 303 7.01 -11.89 -12.25
C ALA A 303 6.64 -11.86 -10.75
N GLY A 304 6.10 -10.75 -10.25
CA GLY A 304 5.71 -10.63 -8.84
C GLY A 304 4.42 -11.37 -8.51
N ASP A 305 4.23 -11.67 -7.22
CA ASP A 305 3.05 -12.36 -6.69
C ASP A 305 2.81 -12.00 -5.21
N ALA A 306 1.62 -12.28 -4.69
CA ALA A 306 1.38 -12.32 -3.25
C ALA A 306 1.77 -13.71 -2.74
N TYR A 307 2.86 -13.78 -1.99
CA TYR A 307 3.42 -15.04 -1.52
C TYR A 307 2.74 -15.55 -0.26
N THR A 308 2.51 -16.87 -0.19
CA THR A 308 1.98 -17.53 1.01
C THR A 308 3.03 -17.55 2.13
N LEU A 309 2.61 -17.84 3.36
CA LEU A 309 3.55 -17.93 4.47
C LEU A 309 4.57 -19.06 4.27
N SER A 310 4.19 -20.18 3.66
CA SER A 310 5.12 -21.28 3.37
C SER A 310 6.19 -20.86 2.36
N GLU A 311 5.83 -20.10 1.32
CA GLU A 311 6.77 -19.59 0.34
C GLU A 311 7.72 -18.57 0.95
N LEU A 312 7.21 -17.59 1.71
CA LEU A 312 8.06 -16.61 2.42
C LEU A 312 9.00 -17.30 3.42
N THR A 313 8.51 -18.33 4.14
CA THR A 313 9.34 -19.13 5.04
C THR A 313 10.46 -19.84 4.28
N THR A 314 10.14 -20.44 3.13
CA THR A 314 11.12 -21.11 2.27
C THR A 314 12.19 -20.14 1.78
N MET A 315 11.79 -18.96 1.27
CA MET A 315 12.72 -17.91 0.82
C MET A 315 13.68 -17.48 1.92
N HIS A 316 13.16 -17.25 3.14
CA HIS A 316 14.00 -16.87 4.29
C HIS A 316 14.97 -17.99 4.68
N ASN A 317 14.50 -19.24 4.74
CA ASN A 317 15.36 -20.39 5.08
C ASN A 317 16.49 -20.60 4.03
N GLU A 318 16.16 -20.51 2.73
CA GLU A 318 17.14 -20.59 1.65
C GLU A 318 18.16 -19.44 1.66
N ALA A 319 17.77 -18.30 2.22
CA ALA A 319 18.65 -17.16 2.41
C ALA A 319 19.52 -17.24 3.67
N GLY A 320 19.35 -18.27 4.51
CA GLY A 320 20.13 -18.51 5.73
C GLY A 320 19.45 -18.01 7.03
N PHE A 321 18.25 -17.46 6.96
CA PHE A 321 17.52 -17.06 8.16
C PHE A 321 16.95 -18.26 8.91
N ALA A 322 16.87 -18.14 10.23
CA ALA A 322 16.28 -19.14 11.10
C ALA A 322 15.10 -18.54 11.89
N GLY A 323 14.28 -19.41 12.48
CA GLY A 323 13.21 -19.01 13.40
C GLY A 323 12.19 -18.07 12.76
N VAL A 324 11.78 -18.36 11.53
CA VAL A 324 10.79 -17.55 10.80
C VAL A 324 9.45 -17.55 11.55
N THR A 325 8.93 -16.35 11.83
CA THR A 325 7.67 -16.15 12.56
C THR A 325 6.79 -15.15 11.82
N ALA A 326 5.47 -15.33 11.90
CA ALA A 326 4.49 -14.46 11.28
C ALA A 326 3.67 -13.71 12.34
N HIS A 327 3.50 -12.42 12.13
CA HIS A 327 2.78 -11.51 13.01
C HIS A 327 1.72 -10.75 12.20
N PRO A 328 0.48 -11.25 12.09
CA PRO A 328 -0.60 -10.55 11.39
C PRO A 328 -0.86 -9.18 12.03
N ILE A 329 -0.99 -8.14 11.22
CA ILE A 329 -1.32 -6.80 11.70
C ILE A 329 -2.85 -6.70 11.90
N PRO A 330 -3.31 -6.40 13.12
CA PRO A 330 -4.74 -6.26 13.40
C PRO A 330 -5.40 -5.22 12.48
N MET A 331 -6.58 -5.54 11.94
CA MET A 331 -7.36 -4.67 11.06
C MET A 331 -6.66 -4.29 9.73
N SER A 332 -5.61 -5.01 9.35
CA SER A 332 -4.85 -4.83 8.11
C SER A 332 -4.82 -6.14 7.31
N PRO A 333 -4.70 -6.08 5.97
CA PRO A 333 -4.46 -7.27 5.15
C PRO A 333 -3.00 -7.76 5.22
N HIS A 334 -2.13 -7.08 5.95
CA HIS A 334 -0.70 -7.37 5.97
C HIS A 334 -0.29 -8.24 7.14
N THR A 335 0.79 -8.99 6.91
CA THR A 335 1.49 -9.78 7.93
C THR A 335 2.97 -9.38 7.94
N VAL A 336 3.55 -9.20 9.13
CA VAL A 336 5.00 -9.07 9.29
C VAL A 336 5.58 -10.48 9.40
N VAL A 337 6.50 -10.83 8.51
CA VAL A 337 7.27 -12.08 8.56
C VAL A 337 8.68 -11.73 9.02
N MET A 338 9.08 -12.31 10.17
CA MET A 338 10.37 -12.08 10.80
C MET A 338 11.30 -13.26 10.56
N GLY A 339 12.57 -12.99 10.23
CA GLY A 339 13.64 -13.99 10.20
C GLY A 339 14.82 -13.53 11.07
N ARG A 340 15.61 -14.47 11.62
CA ARG A 340 16.82 -14.19 12.43
C ARG A 340 18.07 -14.65 11.69
N ALA A 341 19.09 -13.79 11.67
CA ALA A 341 20.42 -14.11 11.16
C ALA A 341 21.29 -14.82 12.19
#